data_f83d2127ff97102411c9e12aca511820
#
_entry.id   f83d2127ff97102411c9e12aca511820
#
_cell.length_a   1.000
_cell.length_b   1.000
_cell.length_c   1.000
_cell.angle_alpha   90.00
_cell.angle_beta   90.00
_cell.angle_gamma   90.00
#
_symmetry.space_group_name_H-M   'P 1'
#
loop_
_entity.id
_entity.type
_entity.pdbx_description
1 polymer ?
#
loop_
_entity_poly.entity_id
_entity_poly.type
_entity_poly.pdbx_seq_one_letter_code
_entity_poly.pdbx_strand_id
1 'polypeptide(L)'
;MPTLRLMQPPEVVQRWSELRKILDRAIQHARGELEVDDLLAGVHSGKMAILAQEEGDELQLLLAFEVITYPRRSVLNLIAGAGKNIAALPQRYDLIETLARAMGASAVRCFCRPAVARHIKHFFPDAKQAYVVMEREVQSESLH
;
A
#
# COMPACT_ATOMS: atom_id res chain seq x y z
N MET A 1 -8.41 12.42 19.01
CA MET A 1 -7.39 12.44 17.94
C MET A 1 -7.66 11.34 16.93
N PRO A 2 -7.65 11.65 15.64
CA PRO A 2 -7.81 10.59 14.63
C PRO A 2 -6.66 9.58 14.74
N THR A 3 -7.00 8.33 14.70
CA THR A 3 -6.02 7.24 14.77
C THR A 3 -6.08 6.40 13.50
N LEU A 4 -4.93 5.92 13.10
CA LEU A 4 -4.83 4.94 12.02
C LEU A 4 -5.20 3.57 12.58
N ARG A 5 -6.09 2.86 11.91
CA ARG A 5 -6.57 1.55 12.36
C ARG A 5 -6.70 0.56 11.21
N LEU A 6 -6.58 -0.71 11.54
CA LEU A 6 -6.81 -1.78 10.58
C LEU A 6 -8.31 -1.94 10.35
N MET A 7 -8.73 -1.90 9.09
CA MET A 7 -10.11 -2.19 8.73
C MET A 7 -10.30 -3.69 8.63
N GLN A 8 -11.32 -4.20 9.33
CA GLN A 8 -11.64 -5.62 9.25
C GLN A 8 -12.29 -5.95 7.90
N PRO A 9 -12.08 -7.16 7.35
CA PRO A 9 -12.63 -7.52 6.04
C PRO A 9 -14.12 -7.25 5.86
N PRO A 10 -15.02 -7.54 6.83
CA PRO A 10 -16.43 -7.19 6.66
C PRO A 10 -16.69 -5.70 6.49
N GLU A 11 -15.93 -4.85 7.17
CA GLU A 11 -16.04 -3.40 7.04
C GLU A 11 -15.58 -2.94 5.66
N VAL A 12 -14.50 -3.52 5.16
CA VAL A 12 -13.99 -3.21 3.80
C VAL A 12 -15.06 -3.52 2.76
N VAL A 13 -15.70 -4.69 2.87
CA VAL A 13 -16.79 -5.09 1.97
C VAL A 13 -17.95 -4.11 2.05
N GLN A 14 -18.38 -3.79 3.25
CA GLN A 14 -19.51 -2.89 3.50
C GLN A 14 -19.30 -1.48 2.94
N ARG A 15 -18.08 -0.98 3.05
CA ARG A 15 -17.72 0.39 2.63
C ARG A 15 -17.02 0.44 1.29
N TRP A 16 -17.02 -0.66 0.53
CA TRP A 16 -16.18 -0.77 -0.66
C TRP A 16 -16.46 0.32 -1.70
N SER A 17 -17.71 0.69 -1.93
CA SER A 17 -18.03 1.75 -2.90
C SER A 17 -17.37 3.10 -2.56
N GLU A 18 -17.23 3.42 -1.28
CA GLU A 18 -16.54 4.61 -0.79
C GLU A 18 -15.01 4.46 -0.91
N LEU A 19 -14.49 3.34 -0.42
CA LEU A 19 -13.05 3.06 -0.44
C LEU A 19 -12.53 2.97 -1.86
N ARG A 20 -13.29 2.34 -2.75
CA ARG A 20 -12.93 2.17 -4.14
C ARG A 20 -12.64 3.49 -4.83
N LYS A 21 -13.47 4.51 -4.61
CA LYS A 21 -13.30 5.83 -5.22
C LYS A 21 -11.99 6.49 -4.83
N ILE A 22 -11.60 6.32 -3.57
CA ILE A 22 -10.37 6.93 -3.05
C ILE A 22 -9.15 6.15 -3.55
N LEU A 23 -9.19 4.83 -3.48
CA LEU A 23 -8.06 3.98 -3.83
C LEU A 23 -7.82 3.90 -5.34
N ASP A 24 -8.87 4.03 -6.14
CA ASP A 24 -8.76 3.96 -7.60
C ASP A 24 -7.75 4.98 -8.15
N ARG A 25 -7.76 6.19 -7.61
CA ARG A 25 -6.82 7.23 -8.03
C ARG A 25 -5.36 6.85 -7.78
N ALA A 26 -5.10 6.21 -6.64
CA ALA A 26 -3.75 5.77 -6.31
C ALA A 26 -3.32 4.58 -7.16
N ILE A 27 -4.24 3.68 -7.46
CA ILE A 27 -3.98 2.47 -8.25
C ILE A 27 -3.71 2.78 -9.73
N GLN A 28 -4.18 3.91 -10.25
CA GLN A 28 -3.91 4.31 -11.64
C GLN A 28 -2.42 4.36 -11.97
N HIS A 29 -1.56 4.47 -10.97
CA HIS A 29 -0.12 4.47 -11.17
C HIS A 29 0.53 3.08 -11.06
N ALA A 30 -0.26 2.02 -10.95
CA ALA A 30 0.21 0.64 -10.79
C ALA A 30 0.67 -0.02 -12.10
N ARG A 31 0.76 0.73 -13.19
CA ARG A 31 1.31 0.28 -14.48
C ARG A 31 0.56 -0.93 -15.08
N GLY A 32 -0.73 -1.03 -14.82
CA GLY A 32 -1.54 -2.14 -15.32
C GLY A 32 -1.36 -3.46 -14.57
N GLU A 33 -0.58 -3.45 -13.50
CA GLU A 33 -0.31 -4.66 -12.72
C GLU A 33 -1.44 -5.00 -11.75
N LEU A 34 -2.26 -4.00 -11.42
CA LEU A 34 -3.28 -4.13 -10.40
C LEU A 34 -4.46 -3.22 -10.70
N GLU A 35 -5.65 -3.74 -10.53
CA GLU A 35 -6.88 -2.95 -10.55
C GLU A 35 -7.44 -2.80 -9.14
N VAL A 36 -8.26 -1.77 -8.91
CA VAL A 36 -8.75 -1.47 -7.57
C VAL A 36 -9.54 -2.63 -6.94
N ASP A 37 -10.29 -3.37 -7.74
CA ASP A 37 -11.06 -4.51 -7.24
C ASP A 37 -10.18 -5.68 -6.81
N ASP A 38 -8.93 -5.72 -7.25
CA ASP A 38 -7.95 -6.72 -6.77
C ASP A 38 -7.63 -6.51 -5.28
N LEU A 39 -7.72 -5.27 -4.79
CA LEU A 39 -7.54 -4.97 -3.37
C LEU A 39 -8.64 -5.62 -2.52
N LEU A 40 -9.88 -5.59 -3.00
CA LEU A 40 -10.99 -6.23 -2.30
C LEU A 40 -10.78 -7.74 -2.20
N ALA A 41 -10.39 -8.37 -3.31
CA ALA A 41 -10.10 -9.79 -3.34
C ALA A 41 -8.92 -10.14 -2.41
N GLY A 42 -7.90 -9.29 -2.37
CA GLY A 42 -6.73 -9.47 -1.51
C GLY A 42 -7.08 -9.38 -0.02
N VAL A 43 -7.93 -8.43 0.35
CA VAL A 43 -8.41 -8.30 1.74
C VAL A 43 -9.24 -9.51 2.13
N HIS A 44 -10.13 -9.95 1.26
CA HIS A 44 -10.97 -11.11 1.51
C HIS A 44 -10.14 -12.39 1.71
N SER A 45 -9.09 -12.58 0.93
CA SER A 45 -8.20 -13.74 1.04
C SER A 45 -7.18 -13.66 2.18
N GLY A 46 -7.07 -12.51 2.84
CA GLY A 46 -6.10 -12.28 3.91
C GLY A 46 -4.69 -11.92 3.42
N LYS A 47 -4.49 -11.76 2.12
CA LYS A 47 -3.18 -11.39 1.53
C LYS A 47 -2.89 -9.91 1.60
N MET A 48 -3.92 -9.11 1.74
CA MET A 48 -3.83 -7.65 1.77
C MET A 48 -4.54 -7.10 2.99
N ALA A 49 -4.14 -5.90 3.41
CA ALA A 49 -4.71 -5.20 4.55
C ALA A 49 -4.92 -3.73 4.20
N ILE A 50 -5.96 -3.14 4.76
CA ILE A 50 -6.23 -1.72 4.61
C ILE A 50 -6.20 -1.07 5.99
N LEU A 51 -5.39 -0.02 6.11
CA LEU A 51 -5.38 0.87 7.26
C LEU A 51 -6.13 2.14 6.90
N ALA A 52 -6.94 2.63 7.81
CA ALA A 52 -7.71 3.85 7.62
C ALA A 52 -7.55 4.79 8.79
N GLN A 53 -7.53 6.08 8.49
CA GLN A 53 -7.66 7.14 9.48
C GLN A 53 -8.91 7.94 9.15
N GLU A 54 -9.78 8.10 10.14
CA GLU A 54 -11.03 8.83 9.98
C GLU A 54 -11.11 9.99 10.97
N GLU A 55 -11.79 11.04 10.55
CA GLU A 55 -12.21 12.12 11.43
C GLU A 55 -13.72 12.24 11.28
N GLY A 56 -14.46 11.85 12.34
CA GLY A 56 -15.90 11.66 12.22
C GLY A 56 -16.17 10.52 11.22
N ASP A 57 -17.00 10.79 10.22
CA ASP A 57 -17.31 9.81 9.16
C ASP A 57 -16.44 10.01 7.91
N GLU A 58 -15.52 10.98 7.94
CA GLU A 58 -14.69 11.31 6.80
C GLU A 58 -13.36 10.56 6.83
N LEU A 59 -13.06 9.84 5.75
CA LEU A 59 -11.78 9.16 5.57
C LEU A 59 -10.70 10.19 5.24
N GLN A 60 -9.68 10.26 6.09
CA GLN A 60 -8.56 11.18 5.94
C GLN A 60 -7.36 10.53 5.29
N LEU A 61 -7.19 9.24 5.49
CA LEU A 61 -6.06 8.49 4.98
C LEU A 61 -6.45 7.02 4.79
N LEU A 62 -6.09 6.48 3.64
CA LEU A 62 -6.20 5.05 3.35
C LEU A 62 -4.86 4.52 2.87
N LEU A 63 -4.43 3.40 3.43
CA LEU A 63 -3.22 2.71 3.03
C LEU A 63 -3.55 1.26 2.77
N ALA A 64 -3.13 0.77 1.60
CA ALA A 64 -3.30 -0.63 1.22
C ALA A 64 -1.92 -1.30 1.18
N PHE A 65 -1.82 -2.44 1.86
CA PHE A 65 -0.59 -3.22 1.97
C PHE A 65 -0.82 -4.66 1.54
N GLU A 66 0.26 -5.30 1.09
CA GLU A 66 0.32 -6.74 0.93
C GLU A 66 1.53 -7.30 1.67
N VAL A 67 1.45 -8.57 2.08
CA VAL A 67 2.61 -9.27 2.61
C VAL A 67 3.23 -10.06 1.46
N ILE A 68 4.50 -9.80 1.19
CA ILE A 68 5.28 -10.58 0.22
C ILE A 68 6.14 -11.55 1.02
N THR A 69 5.92 -12.84 0.81
CA THR A 69 6.63 -13.88 1.53
C THR A 69 7.72 -14.46 0.63
N TYR A 70 8.95 -14.33 1.08
CA TYR A 70 10.12 -14.98 0.49
C TYR A 70 10.50 -16.20 1.33
N PRO A 71 11.35 -17.09 0.85
CA PRO A 71 11.74 -18.28 1.63
C PRO A 71 12.34 -17.98 2.99
N ARG A 72 13.01 -16.84 3.16
CA ARG A 72 13.72 -16.51 4.39
C ARG A 72 13.18 -15.30 5.14
N ARG A 73 12.23 -14.56 4.57
CA ARG A 73 11.61 -13.42 5.24
C ARG A 73 10.34 -13.00 4.56
N SER A 74 9.53 -12.22 5.28
CA SER A 74 8.37 -11.56 4.71
C SER A 74 8.55 -10.04 4.78
N VAL A 75 7.94 -9.35 3.84
CA VAL A 75 8.00 -7.89 3.72
C VAL A 75 6.58 -7.35 3.60
N LEU A 76 6.29 -6.31 4.36
CA LEU A 76 5.04 -5.57 4.19
C LEU A 76 5.25 -4.53 3.09
N ASN A 77 4.54 -4.69 1.98
CA ASN A 77 4.66 -3.83 0.82
C ASN A 77 3.49 -2.87 0.74
N LEU A 78 3.77 -1.57 0.75
CA LEU A 78 2.75 -0.55 0.52
C LEU A 78 2.39 -0.54 -0.95
N ILE A 79 1.13 -0.86 -1.25
CA ILE A 79 0.60 -0.89 -2.62
C ILE A 79 0.10 0.50 -3.02
N ALA A 80 -0.66 1.13 -2.13
CA ALA A 80 -1.29 2.42 -2.43
C ALA A 80 -1.50 3.21 -1.14
N GLY A 81 -1.37 4.52 -1.25
CA GLY A 81 -1.70 5.45 -0.19
C GLY A 81 -2.47 6.63 -0.77
N ALA A 82 -3.56 7.00 -0.15
CA ALA A 82 -4.44 8.06 -0.63
C ALA A 82 -5.14 8.76 0.52
N GLY A 83 -5.61 9.98 0.25
CA GLY A 83 -6.39 10.75 1.20
C GLY A 83 -5.80 12.12 1.46
N LYS A 84 -6.54 12.93 2.22
CA LYS A 84 -6.17 14.32 2.51
C LYS A 84 -4.92 14.44 3.38
N ASN A 85 -4.68 13.44 4.24
CA ASN A 85 -3.58 13.46 5.21
C ASN A 85 -2.40 12.59 4.82
N ILE A 86 -2.21 12.31 3.53
CA ILE A 86 -1.09 11.48 3.08
C ILE A 86 0.27 12.08 3.51
N ALA A 87 0.38 13.40 3.59
CA ALA A 87 1.60 14.07 4.03
C ALA A 87 1.92 13.82 5.51
N ALA A 88 0.93 13.40 6.31
CA ALA A 88 1.10 13.08 7.72
C ALA A 88 1.55 11.64 7.96
N LEU A 89 1.74 10.87 6.89
CA LEU A 89 2.14 9.46 6.99
C LEU A 89 3.39 9.23 7.86
N PRO A 90 4.46 10.05 7.76
CA PRO A 90 5.64 9.84 8.61
C PRO A 90 5.34 9.82 10.11
N GLN A 91 4.38 10.64 10.58
CA GLN A 91 4.01 10.66 12.00
C GLN A 91 3.21 9.42 12.43
N ARG A 92 2.73 8.63 11.48
CA ARG A 92 1.93 7.42 11.72
C ARG A 92 2.71 6.13 11.48
N TYR A 93 3.99 6.25 11.17
CA TYR A 93 4.80 5.11 10.75
C TYR A 93 4.93 4.04 11.84
N ASP A 94 4.91 4.40 13.10
CA ASP A 94 4.98 3.44 14.22
C ASP A 94 3.85 2.39 14.14
N LEU A 95 2.67 2.81 13.72
CA LEU A 95 1.54 1.89 13.55
C LEU A 95 1.76 0.94 12.39
N ILE A 96 2.40 1.42 11.32
CA ILE A 96 2.76 0.58 10.17
C ILE A 96 3.78 -0.48 10.59
N GLU A 97 4.80 -0.11 11.37
CA GLU A 97 5.76 -1.07 11.90
C GLU A 97 5.10 -2.09 12.83
N THR A 98 4.16 -1.65 13.66
CA THR A 98 3.39 -2.54 14.53
C THR A 98 2.62 -3.56 13.70
N LEU A 99 1.97 -3.12 12.63
CA LEU A 99 1.27 -4.01 11.70
C LEU A 99 2.24 -4.98 11.05
N ALA A 100 3.39 -4.49 10.58
CA ALA A 100 4.41 -5.32 9.95
C ALA A 100 4.86 -6.44 10.88
N ARG A 101 5.17 -6.12 12.14
CA ARG A 101 5.54 -7.12 13.14
C ARG A 101 4.43 -8.14 13.39
N ALA A 102 3.19 -7.66 13.50
CA ALA A 102 2.04 -8.53 13.71
C ALA A 102 1.81 -9.50 12.55
N MET A 103 2.16 -9.10 11.34
CA MET A 103 2.03 -9.93 10.14
C MET A 103 3.30 -10.73 9.83
N GLY A 104 4.28 -10.71 10.71
CA GLY A 104 5.52 -11.49 10.54
C GLY A 104 6.51 -10.88 9.54
N ALA A 105 6.34 -9.64 9.17
CA ALA A 105 7.25 -8.97 8.24
C ALA A 105 8.45 -8.37 8.96
N SER A 106 9.62 -8.48 8.34
CA SER A 106 10.88 -7.92 8.88
C SER A 106 11.24 -6.58 8.27
N ALA A 107 10.50 -6.12 7.26
CA ALA A 107 10.72 -4.84 6.62
C ALA A 107 9.42 -4.30 6.05
N VAL A 108 9.38 -2.98 5.86
CA VAL A 108 8.34 -2.29 5.13
C VAL A 108 8.97 -1.78 3.83
N ARG A 109 8.27 -1.94 2.73
CA ARG A 109 8.78 -1.64 1.39
C ARG A 109 7.72 -0.93 0.57
N CYS A 110 8.14 -0.13 -0.40
CA CYS A 110 7.25 0.32 -1.47
C CYS A 110 8.04 0.40 -2.78
N PHE A 111 7.34 0.16 -3.88
CA PHE A 111 7.83 0.46 -5.22
C PHE A 111 7.36 1.87 -5.54
N CYS A 112 8.27 2.77 -5.83
CA CYS A 112 7.92 4.18 -5.97
C CYS A 112 8.78 4.88 -7.01
N ARG A 113 8.31 6.05 -7.44
CA ARG A 113 9.06 6.91 -8.35
C ARG A 113 10.21 7.58 -7.59
N PRO A 114 11.26 8.02 -8.30
CA PRO A 114 12.41 8.68 -7.66
C PRO A 114 12.05 9.87 -6.75
N ALA A 115 11.04 10.66 -7.13
CA ALA A 115 10.59 11.79 -6.32
C ALA A 115 10.06 11.33 -4.96
N VAL A 116 9.28 10.24 -4.94
CA VAL A 116 8.76 9.65 -3.72
C VAL A 116 9.90 9.04 -2.89
N ALA A 117 10.86 8.40 -3.55
CA ALA A 117 12.03 7.83 -2.88
C ALA A 117 12.84 8.91 -2.14
N ARG A 118 13.02 10.08 -2.76
CA ARG A 118 13.71 11.21 -2.11
C ARG A 118 12.96 11.69 -0.88
N HIS A 119 11.64 11.74 -0.97
CA HIS A 119 10.78 12.15 0.15
C HIS A 119 10.87 11.16 1.31
N ILE A 120 10.82 9.87 1.00
CA ILE A 120 10.99 8.81 2.01
C ILE A 120 12.35 8.94 2.69
N LYS A 121 13.41 9.14 1.93
CA LYS A 121 14.78 9.28 2.45
C LYS A 121 14.92 10.49 3.37
N HIS A 122 14.18 11.56 3.08
CA HIS A 122 14.17 12.76 3.92
C HIS A 122 13.60 12.47 5.31
N PHE A 123 12.47 11.74 5.40
CA PHE A 123 11.83 11.42 6.67
C PHE A 123 12.45 10.21 7.38
N PHE A 124 13.02 9.30 6.62
CA PHE A 124 13.62 8.07 7.14
C PHE A 124 15.03 7.91 6.56
N PRO A 125 16.03 8.60 7.16
CA PRO A 125 17.40 8.58 6.61
C PRO A 125 18.02 7.18 6.53
N ASP A 126 17.56 6.24 7.36
CA ASP A 126 18.00 4.86 7.36
C ASP A 126 17.30 3.99 6.31
N ALA A 127 16.25 4.51 5.66
CA ALA A 127 15.65 3.84 4.53
C ALA A 127 16.65 3.78 3.37
N LYS A 128 16.67 2.67 2.66
CA LYS A 128 17.60 2.47 1.54
C LYS A 128 16.86 2.06 0.29
N GLN A 129 17.43 2.37 -0.85
CA GLN A 129 16.97 1.86 -2.12
C GLN A 129 17.41 0.39 -2.21
N ALA A 130 16.45 -0.53 -2.03
CA ALA A 130 16.76 -1.95 -2.01
C ALA A 130 17.04 -2.52 -3.40
N TYR A 131 16.27 -2.07 -4.41
CA TYR A 131 16.38 -2.55 -5.78
C TYR A 131 16.16 -1.44 -6.79
N VAL A 132 16.68 -1.65 -7.98
CA VAL A 132 16.23 -0.95 -9.19
C VAL A 132 15.46 -1.98 -10.01
N VAL A 133 14.23 -1.66 -10.40
CA VAL A 133 13.42 -2.54 -11.24
C VAL A 133 13.64 -2.15 -12.69
N MET A 134 14.12 -3.11 -13.48
CA MET A 134 14.29 -2.96 -14.92
C MET A 134 13.22 -3.77 -15.61
N GLU A 135 12.56 -3.16 -16.60
CA GLU A 135 11.47 -3.81 -17.29
C GLU A 135 11.57 -3.57 -18.79
N ARG A 136 11.28 -4.60 -19.54
CA ARG A 136 11.14 -4.52 -20.98
C ARG A 136 9.89 -5.28 -21.39
N GLU A 137 9.01 -4.62 -22.13
CA GLU A 137 7.80 -5.27 -22.61
C GLU A 137 8.14 -6.42 -23.57
N VAL A 138 7.40 -7.52 -23.40
CA VAL A 138 7.51 -8.64 -24.32
C VAL A 138 6.88 -8.22 -25.64
N GLN A 139 7.62 -8.35 -26.73
CA GLN A 139 7.11 -8.01 -28.05
C GLN A 139 6.09 -9.05 -28.48
N SER A 140 4.97 -8.58 -29.01
CA SER A 140 4.00 -9.49 -29.60
C SER A 140 4.64 -10.16 -30.81
N GLU A 141 4.51 -11.49 -30.86
CA GLU A 141 5.04 -12.25 -31.97
C GLU A 141 4.29 -11.87 -33.25
N SER A 142 5.06 -11.44 -34.25
CA SER A 142 4.49 -11.13 -35.54
C SER A 142 4.30 -12.43 -36.30
N LEU A 143 3.06 -12.83 -36.47
CA LEU A 143 2.72 -14.00 -37.25
C LEU A 143 2.73 -13.66 -38.74
N HIS A 144 3.82 -13.95 -39.37
CA HIS A 144 3.95 -13.77 -40.82
C HIS A 144 4.22 -15.07 -41.50
#